data_8ba2977a2c2ca474f3832048f5d8b781
#
_entry.id   8ba2977a2c2ca474f3832048f5d8b781
#
_cell.length_a   1.000
_cell.length_b   1.000
_cell.length_c   1.000
_cell.angle_alpha   90.00
_cell.angle_beta   90.00
_cell.angle_gamma   90.00
#
_symmetry.space_group_name_H-M   'P 1'
#
loop_
_entity.id
_entity.type
_entity.pdbx_description
1 polymer ?
#
loop_
_entity_poly.entity_id
_entity_poly.type
_entity_poly.pdbx_seq_one_letter_code
_entity_poly.pdbx_strand_id
1 'polypeptide(L)'
;MNTITITCPSCKNKGKIEISDEKIKNSPRGLLSVNVASDIICEHSFIAYVDKNLSIRDYFIADFQIGIPDIAPTEDTEAKEIISKDTLNLDAIKLNLSANLITHVLKSIFLNKKIAIVTDLTFLNKHILNFFKQLIDGSFDAYISVISEDEYKSNKKNYKDSIVLDGKKVVRDDEKTINPKKLKVEKQMVSNFMMELDPITSYLDLKNEIRKTVRLSQSIVDFASNFKKDVTIDSELIIDHLKKEYNFKIHKNYLEFLLGIVDVNFGVKNIKTIGITDYLKYSTTGFRL
;
A
#
# COMPACT_ATOMS: atom_id res chain seq x y z
N MET A 1 -23.75 -22.32 -6.52
CA MET A 1 -22.43 -22.10 -5.90
C MET A 1 -21.39 -22.90 -6.64
N ASN A 2 -20.35 -22.30 -7.09
CA ASN A 2 -19.25 -22.96 -7.82
C ASN A 2 -18.04 -23.11 -6.90
N THR A 3 -17.43 -24.28 -6.93
CA THR A 3 -16.22 -24.56 -6.15
C THR A 3 -15.00 -24.47 -7.06
N ILE A 4 -14.02 -23.67 -6.68
CA ILE A 4 -12.74 -23.57 -7.37
C ILE A 4 -11.60 -24.06 -6.47
N THR A 5 -10.59 -24.66 -7.10
CA THR A 5 -9.36 -25.01 -6.39
C THR A 5 -8.36 -23.90 -6.55
N ILE A 6 -7.91 -23.34 -5.42
CA ILE A 6 -6.92 -22.25 -5.37
C ILE A 6 -5.62 -22.79 -4.78
N THR A 7 -4.50 -22.35 -5.33
CA THR A 7 -3.16 -22.68 -4.83
C THR A 7 -2.54 -21.45 -4.18
N CYS A 8 -2.08 -21.57 -2.95
CA CYS A 8 -1.36 -20.48 -2.29
C CYS A 8 -0.07 -20.14 -3.06
N PRO A 9 0.14 -18.88 -3.45
CA PRO A 9 1.34 -18.49 -4.18
C PRO A 9 2.62 -18.59 -3.34
N SER A 10 2.50 -18.51 -2.00
CA SER A 10 3.65 -18.56 -1.07
C SER A 10 4.10 -19.98 -0.75
N CYS A 11 3.20 -20.83 -0.23
CA CYS A 11 3.55 -22.17 0.24
C CYS A 11 3.09 -23.32 -0.68
N LYS A 12 2.38 -23.01 -1.78
CA LYS A 12 1.85 -23.98 -2.76
C LYS A 12 0.76 -24.93 -2.24
N ASN A 13 0.28 -24.74 -1.02
CA ASN A 13 -0.86 -25.47 -0.51
C ASN A 13 -2.11 -25.20 -1.35
N LYS A 14 -2.94 -26.23 -1.54
CA LYS A 14 -4.17 -26.17 -2.33
C LYS A 14 -5.38 -26.26 -1.42
N GLY A 15 -6.39 -25.46 -1.70
CA GLY A 15 -7.66 -25.53 -1.02
C GLY A 15 -8.82 -25.27 -1.97
N LYS A 16 -10.04 -25.59 -1.51
CA LYS A 16 -11.26 -25.35 -2.27
C LYS A 16 -12.00 -24.15 -1.66
N ILE A 17 -12.46 -23.25 -2.52
CA ILE A 17 -13.25 -22.08 -2.13
C ILE A 17 -14.54 -22.07 -2.92
N GLU A 18 -15.63 -21.74 -2.26
CA GLU A 18 -16.95 -21.60 -2.88
C GLU A 18 -17.17 -20.13 -3.30
N ILE A 19 -17.64 -19.97 -4.53
CA ILE A 19 -17.99 -18.67 -5.11
C ILE A 19 -19.46 -18.70 -5.52
N SER A 20 -20.22 -17.70 -5.09
CA SER A 20 -21.62 -17.60 -5.49
C SER A 20 -21.76 -17.22 -6.97
N ASP A 21 -22.72 -17.82 -7.67
CA ASP A 21 -23.04 -17.50 -9.06
C ASP A 21 -23.38 -16.02 -9.26
N GLU A 22 -23.95 -15.40 -8.26
CA GLU A 22 -24.30 -13.98 -8.25
C GLU A 22 -23.09 -13.06 -8.31
N LYS A 23 -22.02 -13.39 -7.55
CA LYS A 23 -20.75 -12.66 -7.59
C LYS A 23 -20.07 -12.79 -8.95
N ILE A 24 -20.17 -13.96 -9.60
CA ILE A 24 -19.60 -14.21 -10.92
C ILE A 24 -20.37 -13.40 -11.99
N LYS A 25 -21.71 -13.41 -11.94
CA LYS A 25 -22.57 -12.67 -12.89
C LYS A 25 -22.43 -11.17 -12.76
N ASN A 26 -22.35 -10.67 -11.53
CA ASN A 26 -22.25 -9.24 -11.22
C ASN A 26 -20.81 -8.73 -11.27
N SER A 27 -19.83 -9.60 -11.58
CA SER A 27 -18.43 -9.19 -11.73
C SER A 27 -18.29 -8.24 -12.91
N PRO A 28 -18.02 -6.95 -12.67
CA PRO A 28 -17.77 -6.00 -13.73
C PRO A 28 -16.60 -6.51 -14.57
N ARG A 29 -16.82 -6.63 -15.89
CA ARG A 29 -15.78 -7.03 -16.87
C ARG A 29 -15.21 -8.46 -16.73
N GLY A 30 -15.85 -9.34 -15.93
CA GLY A 30 -15.52 -10.75 -15.93
C GLY A 30 -14.31 -11.16 -15.12
N LEU A 31 -13.80 -10.31 -14.26
CA LEU A 31 -12.74 -10.63 -13.31
C LEU A 31 -13.26 -10.42 -11.89
N LEU A 32 -13.16 -11.45 -11.06
CA LEU A 32 -13.56 -11.43 -9.65
C LEU A 32 -12.30 -11.53 -8.77
N SER A 33 -12.19 -10.65 -7.80
CA SER A 33 -11.18 -10.77 -6.74
C SER A 33 -11.73 -11.64 -5.60
N VAL A 34 -11.03 -12.71 -5.29
CA VAL A 34 -11.38 -13.64 -4.20
C VAL A 34 -10.35 -13.50 -3.10
N ASN A 35 -10.78 -12.96 -1.96
CA ASN A 35 -9.92 -12.89 -0.77
C ASN A 35 -9.85 -14.24 -0.09
N VAL A 36 -8.63 -14.74 0.08
CA VAL A 36 -8.31 -15.95 0.83
C VAL A 36 -7.62 -15.51 2.12
N ALA A 37 -8.40 -15.44 3.21
CA ALA A 37 -7.84 -15.11 4.51
C ALA A 37 -6.90 -16.22 5.02
N SER A 38 -6.03 -15.88 5.97
CA SER A 38 -5.24 -16.87 6.71
C SER A 38 -6.17 -17.93 7.32
N ASP A 39 -5.67 -19.14 7.40
CA ASP A 39 -6.36 -20.34 7.96
C ASP A 39 -7.46 -20.95 7.08
N ILE A 40 -7.81 -20.36 5.91
CA ILE A 40 -8.73 -21.00 4.95
C ILE A 40 -8.03 -22.11 4.16
N ILE A 41 -6.81 -21.86 3.66
CA ILE A 41 -6.01 -22.83 2.90
C ILE A 41 -4.69 -23.12 3.62
N CYS A 42 -4.09 -22.09 4.21
CA CYS A 42 -2.84 -22.11 4.95
C CYS A 42 -2.71 -20.81 5.77
N GLU A 43 -1.60 -20.62 6.46
CA GLU A 43 -1.31 -19.42 7.26
C GLU A 43 -1.12 -18.12 6.45
N HIS A 44 -1.11 -18.19 5.11
CA HIS A 44 -0.92 -17.02 4.24
C HIS A 44 -2.25 -16.45 3.77
N SER A 45 -2.37 -15.11 3.82
CA SER A 45 -3.47 -14.39 3.19
C SER A 45 -3.07 -13.94 1.79
N PHE A 46 -3.98 -14.05 0.83
CA PHE A 46 -3.75 -13.59 -0.53
C PHE A 46 -5.06 -13.35 -1.28
N ILE A 47 -4.99 -12.60 -2.38
CA ILE A 47 -6.11 -12.41 -3.29
C ILE A 47 -5.85 -13.24 -4.55
N ALA A 48 -6.86 -14.00 -4.98
CA ALA A 48 -6.87 -14.66 -6.27
C ALA A 48 -7.80 -13.90 -7.22
N TYR A 49 -7.31 -13.58 -8.40
CA TYR A 49 -8.12 -13.01 -9.48
C TYR A 49 -8.66 -14.13 -10.35
N VAL A 50 -9.99 -14.27 -10.37
CA VAL A 50 -10.70 -15.36 -11.05
C VAL A 50 -11.55 -14.78 -12.18
N ASP A 51 -11.48 -15.37 -13.37
CA ASP A 51 -12.32 -14.94 -14.49
C ASP A 51 -13.72 -15.59 -14.47
N LYS A 52 -14.58 -15.19 -15.41
CA LYS A 52 -15.95 -15.74 -15.56
C LYS A 52 -15.97 -17.25 -15.82
N ASN A 53 -14.86 -17.82 -16.33
CA ASN A 53 -14.72 -19.25 -16.56
C ASN A 53 -14.15 -19.99 -15.34
N LEU A 54 -14.08 -19.29 -14.18
CA LEU A 54 -13.53 -19.80 -12.93
C LEU A 54 -12.02 -20.14 -13.01
N SER A 55 -11.32 -19.59 -14.01
CA SER A 55 -9.88 -19.75 -14.16
C SER A 55 -9.15 -18.66 -13.39
N ILE A 56 -8.12 -19.04 -12.64
CA ILE A 56 -7.30 -18.09 -11.89
C ILE A 56 -6.36 -17.41 -12.88
N ARG A 57 -6.39 -16.08 -12.90
CA ARG A 57 -5.57 -15.25 -13.77
C ARG A 57 -4.33 -14.71 -13.10
N ASP A 58 -4.43 -14.40 -11.81
CA ASP A 58 -3.31 -13.85 -11.05
C ASP A 58 -3.51 -14.01 -9.53
N TYR A 59 -2.45 -13.74 -8.77
CA TYR A 59 -2.46 -13.70 -7.32
C TYR A 59 -1.81 -12.43 -6.81
N PHE A 60 -2.38 -11.87 -5.74
CA PHE A 60 -1.74 -10.82 -4.95
C PHE A 60 -1.53 -11.33 -3.52
N ILE A 61 -0.29 -11.36 -3.08
CA ILE A 61 0.07 -11.88 -1.76
C ILE A 61 -0.08 -10.77 -0.73
N ALA A 62 -0.99 -10.97 0.21
CA ALA A 62 -1.16 -10.13 1.39
C ALA A 62 -0.75 -10.94 2.63
N ASP A 63 0.54 -10.98 2.92
CA ASP A 63 1.12 -11.91 3.91
C ASP A 63 0.66 -11.69 5.37
N PHE A 64 -0.16 -10.68 5.66
CA PHE A 64 -0.70 -10.43 7.03
C PHE A 64 -1.79 -9.35 7.02
N GLN A 65 -2.68 -9.46 7.96
CA GLN A 65 -3.57 -8.38 8.36
C GLN A 65 -2.83 -7.46 9.34
N ILE A 66 -2.51 -6.25 8.88
CA ILE A 66 -2.11 -5.19 9.79
C ILE A 66 -3.40 -4.50 10.24
N GLY A 67 -3.64 -4.45 11.54
CA GLY A 67 -4.69 -3.58 12.05
C GLY A 67 -4.32 -2.12 11.74
N ILE A 68 -4.82 -1.61 10.63
CA ILE A 68 -4.74 -0.19 10.30
C ILE A 68 -5.78 0.51 11.17
N PRO A 69 -5.38 1.50 11.97
CA PRO A 69 -6.29 2.14 12.92
C PRO A 69 -7.48 2.78 12.21
N ASP A 70 -8.67 2.59 12.77
CA ASP A 70 -9.90 3.21 12.27
C ASP A 70 -10.01 4.62 12.84
N ILE A 71 -9.56 5.61 12.06
CA ILE A 71 -9.76 7.03 12.37
C ILE A 71 -10.90 7.52 11.49
N ALA A 72 -11.90 8.16 12.10
CA ALA A 72 -13.06 8.66 11.36
C ALA A 72 -12.64 9.44 10.09
N PRO A 73 -13.19 9.09 8.93
CA PRO A 73 -12.89 9.78 7.69
C PRO A 73 -13.35 11.23 7.76
N THR A 74 -12.54 12.12 7.22
CA THR A 74 -13.02 13.48 6.91
C THR A 74 -13.97 13.36 5.71
N GLU A 75 -15.21 13.83 5.85
CA GLU A 75 -16.17 13.85 4.74
C GLU A 75 -15.58 14.64 3.56
N ASP A 76 -15.42 13.97 2.44
CA ASP A 76 -14.84 14.55 1.23
C ASP A 76 -15.93 14.67 0.15
N THR A 77 -16.75 15.73 0.28
CA THR A 77 -17.74 16.10 -0.73
C THR A 77 -17.09 16.40 -2.09
N GLU A 78 -15.87 16.94 -2.09
CA GLU A 78 -15.13 17.25 -3.32
C GLU A 78 -14.72 15.99 -4.10
N ALA A 79 -14.41 14.88 -3.41
CA ALA A 79 -14.00 13.64 -4.08
C ALA A 79 -15.14 13.03 -4.90
N LYS A 80 -16.39 13.14 -4.45
CA LYS A 80 -17.56 12.68 -5.21
C LYS A 80 -17.77 13.49 -6.50
N GLU A 81 -17.53 14.81 -6.46
CA GLU A 81 -17.65 15.68 -7.63
C GLU A 81 -16.54 15.43 -8.67
N ILE A 82 -15.31 15.15 -8.23
CA ILE A 82 -14.17 14.90 -9.13
C ILE A 82 -14.36 13.58 -9.90
N ILE A 83 -14.87 12.54 -9.23
CA ILE A 83 -15.13 11.24 -9.85
C ILE A 83 -16.30 11.34 -10.85
N SER A 84 -17.31 12.21 -10.58
CA SER A 84 -18.48 12.39 -11.44
C SER A 84 -18.20 13.12 -12.77
N LYS A 85 -17.02 13.76 -12.94
CA LYS A 85 -16.69 14.62 -14.11
C LYS A 85 -15.93 13.90 -15.22
N ASP A 86 -16.03 12.58 -15.40
CA ASP A 86 -15.30 11.79 -16.42
C ASP A 86 -13.76 11.97 -16.43
N THR A 87 -13.22 12.62 -15.39
CA THR A 87 -11.76 12.88 -15.30
C THR A 87 -10.98 11.67 -14.80
N LEU A 88 -11.66 10.72 -14.14
CA LEU A 88 -11.07 9.53 -13.54
C LEU A 88 -11.95 8.29 -13.78
N ASN A 89 -11.44 7.36 -14.57
CA ASN A 89 -12.07 6.06 -14.77
C ASN A 89 -11.48 5.02 -13.80
N LEU A 90 -12.06 4.91 -12.62
CA LEU A 90 -11.61 3.98 -11.57
C LEU A 90 -11.67 2.52 -11.97
N ASP A 91 -12.69 2.16 -12.74
CA ASP A 91 -12.79 0.81 -13.27
C ASP A 91 -11.64 0.48 -14.24
N ALA A 92 -11.28 1.44 -15.11
CA ALA A 92 -10.15 1.26 -16.00
C ALA A 92 -8.84 1.11 -15.21
N ILE A 93 -8.69 1.87 -14.11
CA ILE A 93 -7.53 1.75 -13.20
C ILE A 93 -7.49 0.35 -12.59
N LYS A 94 -8.57 -0.09 -11.94
CA LYS A 94 -8.63 -1.41 -11.29
C LYS A 94 -8.42 -2.57 -12.26
N LEU A 95 -8.87 -2.42 -13.50
CA LEU A 95 -8.75 -3.47 -14.51
C LEU A 95 -7.33 -3.59 -15.08
N ASN A 96 -6.65 -2.46 -15.26
CA ASN A 96 -5.41 -2.41 -16.03
C ASN A 96 -4.15 -2.23 -15.18
N LEU A 97 -4.26 -1.66 -13.97
CA LEU A 97 -3.12 -1.56 -13.06
C LEU A 97 -3.07 -2.77 -12.12
N SER A 98 -1.93 -3.44 -12.10
CA SER A 98 -1.72 -4.51 -11.13
C SER A 98 -1.62 -3.95 -9.71
N ALA A 99 -2.10 -4.71 -8.71
CA ALA A 99 -1.94 -4.35 -7.31
C ALA A 99 -0.47 -4.10 -6.92
N ASN A 100 0.46 -4.86 -7.50
CA ASN A 100 1.89 -4.66 -7.28
C ASN A 100 2.37 -3.30 -7.81
N LEU A 101 1.92 -2.88 -9.01
CA LEU A 101 2.29 -1.56 -9.55
C LEU A 101 1.81 -0.45 -8.61
N ILE A 102 0.53 -0.48 -8.21
CA ILE A 102 -0.03 0.53 -7.29
C ILE A 102 0.75 0.53 -5.97
N THR A 103 1.07 -0.64 -5.43
CA THR A 103 1.87 -0.78 -4.19
C THR A 103 3.25 -0.13 -4.33
N HIS A 104 3.95 -0.38 -5.45
CA HIS A 104 5.27 0.20 -5.69
C HIS A 104 5.21 1.71 -5.89
N VAL A 105 4.18 2.20 -6.60
CA VAL A 105 3.96 3.65 -6.77
C VAL A 105 3.69 4.31 -5.41
N LEU A 106 2.79 3.76 -4.59
CA LEU A 106 2.52 4.30 -3.25
C LEU A 106 3.79 4.32 -2.38
N LYS A 107 4.56 3.22 -2.38
CA LYS A 107 5.86 3.19 -1.67
C LYS A 107 6.78 4.30 -2.10
N SER A 108 6.89 4.51 -3.40
CA SER A 108 7.76 5.54 -3.98
C SER A 108 7.29 6.96 -3.60
N ILE A 109 5.97 7.19 -3.60
CA ILE A 109 5.36 8.45 -3.15
C ILE A 109 5.69 8.71 -1.68
N PHE A 110 5.43 7.74 -0.79
CA PHE A 110 5.70 7.87 0.64
C PHE A 110 7.17 8.16 0.96
N LEU A 111 8.07 7.73 0.08
CA LEU A 111 9.51 7.98 0.20
C LEU A 111 10.01 9.12 -0.70
N ASN A 112 9.11 9.97 -1.20
CA ASN A 112 9.41 11.16 -2.00
C ASN A 112 10.37 10.86 -3.18
N LYS A 113 10.12 9.76 -3.92
CA LYS A 113 10.93 9.34 -5.07
C LYS A 113 10.26 9.72 -6.37
N LYS A 114 11.07 10.08 -7.38
CA LYS A 114 10.58 10.24 -8.76
C LYS A 114 10.19 8.89 -9.35
N ILE A 115 9.09 8.85 -10.10
CA ILE A 115 8.50 7.62 -10.62
C ILE A 115 8.28 7.75 -12.12
N ALA A 116 8.69 6.73 -12.86
CA ALA A 116 8.34 6.55 -14.25
C ALA A 116 7.60 5.23 -14.42
N ILE A 117 6.34 5.29 -14.87
CA ILE A 117 5.51 4.13 -15.17
C ILE A 117 5.60 3.88 -16.67
N VAL A 118 6.11 2.71 -17.04
CA VAL A 118 6.20 2.28 -18.42
C VAL A 118 4.93 1.52 -18.80
N THR A 119 4.25 1.98 -19.85
CA THR A 119 3.05 1.31 -20.38
C THR A 119 2.81 1.71 -21.84
N ASP A 120 2.39 0.76 -22.66
CA ASP A 120 1.99 1.01 -24.04
C ASP A 120 0.47 1.26 -24.16
N LEU A 121 -0.25 1.26 -23.05
CA LEU A 121 -1.69 1.56 -23.01
C LEU A 121 -1.90 3.09 -22.98
N THR A 122 -1.60 3.76 -24.10
CA THR A 122 -1.60 5.22 -24.22
C THR A 122 -2.93 5.88 -23.77
N PHE A 123 -4.06 5.21 -23.99
CA PHE A 123 -5.38 5.69 -23.54
C PHE A 123 -5.51 5.79 -22.03
N LEU A 124 -4.67 5.06 -21.27
CA LEU A 124 -4.69 5.10 -19.80
C LEU A 124 -3.78 6.17 -19.20
N ASN A 125 -2.82 6.71 -19.95
CA ASN A 125 -1.81 7.61 -19.40
C ASN A 125 -2.40 8.75 -18.57
N LYS A 126 -3.43 9.43 -19.11
CA LYS A 126 -4.11 10.53 -18.43
C LYS A 126 -4.85 10.04 -17.18
N HIS A 127 -5.51 8.88 -17.25
CA HIS A 127 -6.24 8.31 -16.12
C HIS A 127 -5.29 7.87 -15.00
N ILE A 128 -4.15 7.29 -15.32
CA ILE A 128 -3.11 6.90 -14.34
C ILE A 128 -2.57 8.13 -13.61
N LEU A 129 -2.18 9.17 -14.35
CA LEU A 129 -1.68 10.41 -13.77
C LEU A 129 -2.73 11.09 -12.88
N ASN A 130 -3.97 11.20 -13.37
CA ASN A 130 -5.06 11.80 -12.61
C ASN A 130 -5.39 10.98 -11.35
N PHE A 131 -5.38 9.64 -11.44
CA PHE A 131 -5.63 8.77 -10.31
C PHE A 131 -4.65 9.06 -9.17
N PHE A 132 -3.35 8.97 -9.42
CA PHE A 132 -2.38 9.21 -8.37
C PHE A 132 -2.36 10.67 -7.90
N LYS A 133 -2.46 11.64 -8.81
CA LYS A 133 -2.50 13.06 -8.44
C LYS A 133 -3.65 13.38 -7.48
N GLN A 134 -4.86 12.91 -7.79
CA GLN A 134 -6.04 13.18 -6.96
C GLN A 134 -6.04 12.34 -5.67
N LEU A 135 -5.47 11.12 -5.73
CA LEU A 135 -5.36 10.22 -4.59
C LEU A 135 -4.50 10.82 -3.47
N ILE A 136 -3.39 11.49 -3.84
CA ILE A 136 -2.44 12.06 -2.87
C ILE A 136 -2.64 13.56 -2.64
N ASP A 137 -3.63 14.17 -3.27
CA ASP A 137 -3.86 15.60 -3.23
C ASP A 137 -3.90 16.13 -1.80
N GLY A 138 -3.06 17.17 -1.54
CA GLY A 138 -2.87 17.73 -0.21
C GLY A 138 -2.16 16.84 0.82
N SER A 139 -1.68 15.65 0.42
CA SER A 139 -1.03 14.69 1.33
C SER A 139 0.46 14.57 1.10
N PHE A 140 0.88 14.37 -0.15
CA PHE A 140 2.29 14.19 -0.52
C PHE A 140 2.60 14.89 -1.84
N ASP A 141 3.84 15.34 -1.98
CA ASP A 141 4.37 15.72 -3.29
C ASP A 141 4.79 14.45 -4.05
N ALA A 142 4.46 14.38 -5.35
CA ALA A 142 4.89 13.28 -6.18
C ALA A 142 5.23 13.72 -7.59
N TYR A 143 6.33 13.17 -8.10
CA TYR A 143 6.79 13.35 -9.48
C TYR A 143 6.58 12.04 -10.25
N ILE A 144 5.43 11.93 -10.91
CA ILE A 144 5.03 10.74 -11.66
C ILE A 144 4.99 11.07 -13.14
N SER A 145 5.68 10.27 -13.96
CA SER A 145 5.59 10.27 -15.41
C SER A 145 5.05 8.93 -15.90
N VAL A 146 4.27 8.97 -16.96
CA VAL A 146 3.81 7.77 -17.67
C VAL A 146 4.36 7.84 -19.08
N ILE A 147 5.13 6.85 -19.48
CA ILE A 147 5.92 6.82 -20.71
C ILE A 147 5.75 5.49 -21.45
N SER A 148 6.02 5.47 -22.76
CA SER A 148 6.03 4.25 -23.53
C SER A 148 7.34 3.45 -23.33
N GLU A 149 7.32 2.19 -23.72
CA GLU A 149 8.53 1.36 -23.69
C GLU A 149 9.61 1.91 -24.61
N ASP A 150 9.24 2.41 -25.79
CA ASP A 150 10.17 3.00 -26.76
C ASP A 150 10.78 4.31 -26.27
N GLU A 151 9.99 5.15 -25.62
CA GLU A 151 10.49 6.38 -24.98
C GLU A 151 11.49 6.04 -23.88
N TYR A 152 11.19 5.07 -23.01
CA TYR A 152 12.12 4.63 -22.00
C TYR A 152 13.42 4.07 -22.58
N LYS A 153 13.34 3.20 -23.61
CA LYS A 153 14.53 2.63 -24.26
C LYS A 153 15.44 3.69 -24.89
N SER A 154 14.83 4.71 -25.51
CA SER A 154 15.56 5.80 -26.17
C SER A 154 16.20 6.78 -25.18
N ASN A 155 15.58 6.98 -24.02
CA ASN A 155 15.93 8.04 -23.05
C ASN A 155 16.30 7.53 -21.67
N LYS A 156 16.84 6.31 -21.52
CA LYS A 156 17.18 5.68 -20.21
C LYS A 156 17.97 6.57 -19.27
N LYS A 157 18.82 7.45 -19.80
CA LYS A 157 19.65 8.36 -18.99
C LYS A 157 18.83 9.40 -18.25
N ASN A 158 17.68 9.82 -18.78
CA ASN A 158 16.82 10.82 -18.17
C ASN A 158 16.09 10.30 -16.93
N TYR A 159 15.99 8.97 -16.79
CA TYR A 159 15.30 8.30 -15.70
C TYR A 159 16.24 7.67 -14.66
N LYS A 160 17.53 8.07 -14.64
CA LYS A 160 18.52 7.51 -13.70
C LYS A 160 18.17 7.76 -12.23
N ASP A 161 17.52 8.90 -11.93
CA ASP A 161 17.12 9.28 -10.57
C ASP A 161 15.65 8.93 -10.28
N SER A 162 15.06 8.05 -11.10
CA SER A 162 13.66 7.64 -10.98
C SER A 162 13.55 6.15 -10.73
N ILE A 163 12.54 5.76 -9.94
CA ILE A 163 12.11 4.37 -9.88
C ILE A 163 11.29 4.09 -11.14
N VAL A 164 11.73 3.15 -11.96
CA VAL A 164 11.06 2.78 -13.22
C VAL A 164 10.30 1.49 -13.01
N LEU A 165 9.00 1.54 -13.27
CA LEU A 165 8.07 0.44 -13.05
C LEU A 165 7.42 0.04 -14.38
N ASP A 166 7.39 -1.26 -14.67
CA ASP A 166 6.72 -1.84 -15.84
C ASP A 166 5.76 -2.94 -15.38
N GLY A 167 4.46 -2.64 -15.40
CA GLY A 167 3.42 -3.56 -14.95
C GLY A 167 3.67 -4.06 -13.52
N LYS A 168 4.13 -5.31 -13.37
CA LYS A 168 4.43 -5.92 -12.06
C LYS A 168 5.90 -5.79 -11.64
N LYS A 169 6.76 -5.28 -12.52
CA LYS A 169 8.22 -5.34 -12.36
C LYS A 169 8.79 -3.97 -11.97
N VAL A 170 9.78 -4.00 -11.10
CA VAL A 170 10.69 -2.88 -10.88
C VAL A 170 11.81 -3.02 -11.91
N VAL A 171 11.80 -2.16 -12.93
CA VAL A 171 12.81 -2.18 -14.01
C VAL A 171 14.09 -1.51 -13.56
N ARG A 172 13.94 -0.43 -12.76
CA ARG A 172 15.07 0.31 -12.20
C ARG A 172 14.73 0.85 -10.82
N ASP A 173 15.61 0.61 -9.89
CA ASP A 173 15.60 1.15 -8.52
C ASP A 173 17.03 1.10 -7.98
N ASP A 174 17.84 2.09 -8.37
CA ASP A 174 19.28 2.11 -8.10
C ASP A 174 19.56 2.20 -6.58
N GLU A 175 18.66 2.82 -5.81
CA GLU A 175 18.77 2.94 -4.36
C GLU A 175 18.16 1.76 -3.58
N LYS A 176 17.60 0.77 -4.27
CA LYS A 176 16.89 -0.37 -3.65
C LYS A 176 15.78 0.06 -2.68
N THR A 177 15.06 1.11 -3.05
CA THR A 177 13.96 1.71 -2.27
C THR A 177 12.81 0.72 -2.08
N ILE A 178 12.51 -0.05 -3.14
CA ILE A 178 11.44 -1.05 -3.15
C ILE A 178 11.96 -2.38 -2.61
N ASN A 179 11.79 -2.60 -1.32
CA ASN A 179 12.08 -3.88 -0.70
C ASN A 179 10.78 -4.66 -0.49
N PRO A 180 10.56 -5.79 -1.19
CA PRO A 180 9.31 -6.56 -1.10
C PRO A 180 8.94 -7.00 0.33
N LYS A 181 9.94 -7.20 1.20
CA LYS A 181 9.73 -7.59 2.62
C LYS A 181 9.23 -6.43 3.49
N LYS A 182 9.34 -5.18 3.02
CA LYS A 182 8.96 -3.97 3.76
C LYS A 182 7.75 -3.24 3.14
N LEU A 183 6.94 -3.92 2.34
CA LEU A 183 5.76 -3.36 1.66
C LEU A 183 4.44 -3.76 2.33
N LYS A 184 4.49 -4.15 3.60
CA LYS A 184 3.36 -4.75 4.30
C LYS A 184 2.14 -3.82 4.35
N VAL A 185 2.35 -2.57 4.76
CA VAL A 185 1.29 -1.58 4.91
C VAL A 185 0.72 -1.17 3.55
N GLU A 186 1.60 -0.87 2.60
CA GLU A 186 1.22 -0.46 1.25
C GLU A 186 0.42 -1.58 0.54
N LYS A 187 0.85 -2.84 0.70
CA LYS A 187 0.11 -4.00 0.19
C LYS A 187 -1.28 -4.11 0.80
N GLN A 188 -1.42 -3.90 2.12
CA GLN A 188 -2.71 -3.95 2.78
C GLN A 188 -3.65 -2.85 2.27
N MET A 189 -3.17 -1.59 2.15
CA MET A 189 -3.94 -0.49 1.59
C MET A 189 -4.44 -0.81 0.18
N VAL A 190 -3.54 -1.29 -0.67
CA VAL A 190 -3.88 -1.64 -2.06
C VAL A 190 -4.77 -2.88 -2.14
N SER A 191 -4.59 -3.86 -1.26
CA SER A 191 -5.46 -5.02 -1.16
C SER A 191 -6.91 -4.59 -0.87
N ASN A 192 -7.11 -3.73 0.12
CA ASN A 192 -8.43 -3.21 0.45
C ASN A 192 -9.05 -2.46 -0.74
N PHE A 193 -8.27 -1.59 -1.40
CA PHE A 193 -8.69 -0.88 -2.61
C PHE A 193 -9.13 -1.83 -3.73
N MET A 194 -8.38 -2.90 -3.98
CA MET A 194 -8.68 -3.85 -5.06
C MET A 194 -9.87 -4.75 -4.74
N MET A 195 -10.11 -5.04 -3.46
CA MET A 195 -11.19 -5.94 -3.01
C MET A 195 -12.55 -5.27 -2.93
N GLU A 196 -12.62 -3.98 -2.59
CA GLU A 196 -13.87 -3.25 -2.53
C GLU A 196 -14.53 -3.23 -3.93
N LEU A 197 -15.80 -3.62 -4.01
CA LEU A 197 -16.51 -3.76 -5.28
C LEU A 197 -16.96 -2.42 -5.83
N ASP A 198 -17.38 -1.50 -4.96
CA ASP A 198 -17.74 -0.16 -5.38
C ASP A 198 -16.49 0.68 -5.65
N PRO A 199 -16.26 1.11 -6.91
CA PRO A 199 -15.03 1.82 -7.26
C PRO A 199 -14.87 3.15 -6.52
N ILE A 200 -15.99 3.82 -6.20
CA ILE A 200 -15.97 5.11 -5.50
C ILE A 200 -15.57 4.91 -4.06
N THR A 201 -16.22 4.00 -3.36
CA THR A 201 -15.90 3.64 -1.97
C THR A 201 -14.45 3.19 -1.88
N SER A 202 -13.99 2.30 -2.77
CA SER A 202 -12.61 1.82 -2.77
C SER A 202 -11.58 2.95 -2.92
N TYR A 203 -11.87 3.94 -3.77
CA TYR A 203 -11.00 5.10 -3.97
C TYR A 203 -10.98 6.00 -2.74
N LEU A 204 -12.17 6.29 -2.16
CA LEU A 204 -12.28 7.12 -0.97
C LEU A 204 -11.58 6.48 0.23
N ASP A 205 -11.73 5.19 0.41
CA ASP A 205 -11.05 4.45 1.48
C ASP A 205 -9.53 4.52 1.34
N LEU A 206 -9.01 4.29 0.13
CA LEU A 206 -7.57 4.41 -0.12
C LEU A 206 -7.06 5.84 0.13
N LYS A 207 -7.81 6.85 -0.32
CA LYS A 207 -7.49 8.27 -0.08
C LYS A 207 -7.49 8.61 1.41
N ASN A 208 -8.48 8.10 2.16
CA ASN A 208 -8.56 8.29 3.61
C ASN A 208 -7.38 7.61 4.34
N GLU A 209 -6.98 6.40 3.91
CA GLU A 209 -5.80 5.72 4.46
C GLU A 209 -4.51 6.54 4.25
N ILE A 210 -4.35 7.17 3.08
CA ILE A 210 -3.21 8.05 2.80
C ILE A 210 -3.25 9.30 3.68
N ARG A 211 -4.41 9.96 3.80
CA ARG A 211 -4.59 11.14 4.67
C ARG A 211 -4.33 10.82 6.14
N LYS A 212 -4.81 9.66 6.59
CA LYS A 212 -4.53 9.15 7.94
C LYS A 212 -3.04 8.95 8.17
N THR A 213 -2.33 8.40 7.19
CA THR A 213 -0.87 8.22 7.24
C THR A 213 -0.15 9.57 7.45
N VAL A 214 -0.55 10.62 6.71
CA VAL A 214 0.01 11.97 6.88
C VAL A 214 -0.27 12.50 8.28
N ARG A 215 -1.52 12.42 8.75
CA ARG A 215 -1.93 12.91 10.08
C ARG A 215 -1.14 12.24 11.20
N LEU A 216 -1.00 10.92 11.14
CA LEU A 216 -0.22 10.18 12.15
C LEU A 216 1.28 10.52 12.07
N SER A 217 1.82 10.68 10.87
CA SER A 217 3.21 11.11 10.68
C SER A 217 3.43 12.51 11.27
N GLN A 218 2.51 13.44 11.03
CA GLN A 218 2.58 14.79 11.60
C GLN A 218 2.51 14.77 13.13
N SER A 219 1.60 13.99 13.72
CA SER A 219 1.52 13.83 15.18
C SER A 219 2.85 13.29 15.76
N ILE A 220 3.52 12.37 15.09
CA ILE A 220 4.85 11.90 15.50
C ILE A 220 5.88 13.03 15.45
N VAL A 221 5.87 13.87 14.39
CA VAL A 221 6.77 15.02 14.23
C VAL A 221 6.53 16.04 15.35
N ASP A 222 5.26 16.38 15.61
CA ASP A 222 4.86 17.33 16.66
C ASP A 222 5.29 16.81 18.04
N PHE A 223 5.09 15.52 18.31
CA PHE A 223 5.58 14.90 19.54
C PHE A 223 7.11 14.95 19.65
N ALA A 224 7.82 14.60 18.57
CA ALA A 224 9.28 14.60 18.53
C ALA A 224 9.87 16.02 18.71
N SER A 225 9.15 17.08 18.30
CA SER A 225 9.57 18.47 18.46
C SER A 225 9.71 18.92 19.92
N ASN A 226 9.05 18.21 20.86
CA ASN A 226 9.17 18.47 22.30
C ASN A 226 10.50 18.01 22.89
N PHE A 227 11.30 17.26 22.14
CA PHE A 227 12.59 16.75 22.58
C PHE A 227 13.74 17.53 21.91
N LYS A 228 14.87 17.61 22.61
CA LYS A 228 16.09 18.19 22.01
C LYS A 228 16.57 17.30 20.86
N LYS A 229 17.15 17.88 19.81
CA LYS A 229 17.59 17.17 18.61
C LYS A 229 18.64 16.09 18.86
N ASP A 230 19.42 16.18 19.93
CA ASP A 230 20.44 15.24 20.36
C ASP A 230 19.90 14.08 21.22
N VAL A 231 18.63 14.15 21.62
CA VAL A 231 17.98 13.11 22.40
C VAL A 231 17.36 12.07 21.49
N THR A 232 17.73 10.81 21.71
CA THR A 232 17.09 9.67 21.01
C THR A 232 15.73 9.37 21.67
N ILE A 233 14.67 9.38 20.86
CA ILE A 233 13.31 9.08 21.28
C ILE A 233 13.05 7.59 21.11
N ASP A 234 12.56 6.95 22.18
CA ASP A 234 12.15 5.55 22.12
C ASP A 234 10.84 5.39 21.36
N SER A 235 10.75 4.36 20.52
CA SER A 235 9.54 4.04 19.78
C SER A 235 8.34 3.70 20.65
N GLU A 236 8.54 3.21 21.89
CA GLU A 236 7.47 2.96 22.85
C GLU A 236 6.77 4.26 23.28
N LEU A 237 7.54 5.33 23.49
CA LEU A 237 6.97 6.65 23.82
C LEU A 237 6.07 7.16 22.69
N ILE A 238 6.42 6.88 21.44
CA ILE A 238 5.60 7.24 20.29
C ILE A 238 4.33 6.40 20.23
N ILE A 239 4.43 5.10 20.49
CA ILE A 239 3.24 4.21 20.56
C ILE A 239 2.29 4.71 21.64
N ASP A 240 2.79 5.04 22.83
CA ASP A 240 1.99 5.55 23.94
C ASP A 240 1.36 6.91 23.63
N HIS A 241 2.10 7.80 22.98
CA HIS A 241 1.58 9.08 22.52
C HIS A 241 0.42 8.88 21.54
N LEU A 242 0.62 8.12 20.47
CA LEU A 242 -0.41 7.87 19.48
C LEU A 242 -1.61 7.11 20.04
N LYS A 243 -1.37 6.18 20.99
CA LYS A 243 -2.46 5.51 21.70
C LYS A 243 -3.29 6.46 22.54
N LYS A 244 -2.65 7.42 23.22
CA LYS A 244 -3.34 8.46 24.01
C LYS A 244 -4.16 9.39 23.13
N GLU A 245 -3.58 9.84 22.01
CA GLU A 245 -4.19 10.85 21.15
C GLU A 245 -5.34 10.27 20.32
N TYR A 246 -5.19 9.06 19.80
CA TYR A 246 -6.14 8.47 18.86
C TYR A 246 -6.91 7.26 19.41
N ASN A 247 -6.65 6.85 20.65
CA ASN A 247 -7.31 5.73 21.34
C ASN A 247 -7.25 4.38 20.57
N PHE A 248 -6.15 4.08 19.89
CA PHE A 248 -5.94 2.80 19.23
C PHE A 248 -4.53 2.24 19.47
N LYS A 249 -4.36 0.94 19.23
CA LYS A 249 -3.08 0.25 19.36
C LYS A 249 -2.36 0.21 18.02
N ILE A 250 -1.16 0.78 17.97
CA ILE A 250 -0.30 0.70 16.79
C ILE A 250 0.55 -0.57 16.83
N HIS A 251 0.55 -1.32 15.71
CA HIS A 251 1.45 -2.44 15.53
C HIS A 251 2.83 -1.97 15.07
N LYS A 252 3.88 -2.69 15.48
CA LYS A 252 5.27 -2.35 15.17
C LYS A 252 5.53 -2.12 13.68
N ASN A 253 4.99 -2.97 12.80
CA ASN A 253 5.16 -2.82 11.35
C ASN A 253 4.56 -1.52 10.81
N TYR A 254 3.42 -1.09 11.38
CA TYR A 254 2.78 0.17 10.98
C TYR A 254 3.55 1.37 11.53
N LEU A 255 4.08 1.28 12.74
CA LEU A 255 4.98 2.30 13.28
C LEU A 255 6.26 2.43 12.42
N GLU A 256 6.93 1.32 12.07
CA GLU A 256 8.11 1.36 11.20
C GLU A 256 7.82 2.01 9.83
N PHE A 257 6.63 1.76 9.28
CA PHE A 257 6.16 2.42 8.06
C PHE A 257 6.02 3.94 8.26
N LEU A 258 5.35 4.39 9.33
CA LEU A 258 5.21 5.82 9.65
C LEU A 258 6.56 6.49 9.89
N LEU A 259 7.47 5.85 10.63
CA LEU A 259 8.81 6.38 10.89
C LEU A 259 9.63 6.54 9.61
N GLY A 260 9.47 5.63 8.64
CA GLY A 260 10.08 5.80 7.32
C GLY A 260 9.58 7.05 6.58
N ILE A 261 8.31 7.39 6.71
CA ILE A 261 7.72 8.61 6.16
C ILE A 261 8.22 9.84 6.90
N VAL A 262 8.25 9.78 8.23
CA VAL A 262 8.73 10.87 9.10
C VAL A 262 10.20 11.21 8.82
N ASP A 263 11.06 10.21 8.65
CA ASP A 263 12.46 10.41 8.31
C ASP A 263 12.63 11.12 6.95
N VAL A 264 11.93 10.63 5.92
CA VAL A 264 12.11 11.13 4.54
C VAL A 264 11.43 12.47 4.30
N ASN A 265 10.18 12.65 4.77
CA ASN A 265 9.39 13.83 4.43
C ASN A 265 9.54 14.96 5.46
N PHE A 266 9.92 14.66 6.69
CA PHE A 266 10.04 15.67 7.77
C PHE A 266 11.46 15.76 8.36
N GLY A 267 12.37 14.87 7.97
CA GLY A 267 13.79 14.93 8.38
C GLY A 267 14.04 14.59 9.85
N VAL A 268 13.09 13.94 10.54
CA VAL A 268 13.23 13.53 11.95
C VAL A 268 13.90 12.17 12.03
N LYS A 269 15.18 12.15 12.47
CA LYS A 269 16.05 10.95 12.49
C LYS A 269 16.38 10.42 13.88
N ASN A 270 15.99 11.14 14.92
CA ASN A 270 16.38 10.83 16.30
C ASN A 270 15.43 9.83 16.99
N ILE A 271 14.64 9.08 16.25
CA ILE A 271 13.74 8.06 16.77
C ILE A 271 14.40 6.68 16.62
N LYS A 272 14.59 5.99 17.75
CA LYS A 272 15.19 4.66 17.79
C LYS A 272 14.10 3.58 17.91
N THR A 273 14.03 2.70 16.92
CA THR A 273 13.21 1.49 17.03
C THR A 273 13.96 0.43 17.83
N ILE A 274 13.40 -0.01 18.96
CA ILE A 274 13.96 -1.12 19.72
C ILE A 274 13.70 -2.41 18.93
N GLY A 275 14.77 -3.04 18.45
CA GLY A 275 14.69 -4.35 17.82
C GLY A 275 14.39 -5.45 18.84
N ILE A 276 13.77 -6.55 18.41
CA ILE A 276 13.49 -7.74 19.25
C ILE A 276 14.78 -8.30 19.90
N THR A 277 15.93 -8.08 19.28
CA THR A 277 17.26 -8.48 19.81
C THR A 277 17.68 -7.71 21.06
N ASP A 278 17.17 -6.51 21.30
CA ASP A 278 17.50 -5.73 22.49
C ASP A 278 16.66 -6.16 23.71
N TYR A 279 15.42 -6.63 23.50
CA TYR A 279 14.59 -7.19 24.60
C TYR A 279 15.23 -8.42 25.26
N LEU A 280 15.89 -9.28 24.49
CA LEU A 280 16.57 -10.47 25.01
C LEU A 280 17.83 -10.12 25.83
N LYS A 281 18.47 -8.97 25.59
CA LYS A 281 19.63 -8.52 26.37
C LYS A 281 19.25 -7.96 27.74
N TYR A 282 18.07 -7.35 27.88
CA TYR A 282 17.62 -6.79 29.15
C TYR A 282 16.89 -7.80 30.06
N SER A 283 16.32 -8.88 29.48
CA SER A 283 15.68 -9.94 30.29
C SER A 283 16.65 -10.94 30.90
N THR A 284 17.92 -10.99 30.46
CA THR A 284 18.94 -11.94 30.96
C THR A 284 19.85 -11.36 32.06
N THR A 285 19.73 -10.06 32.40
CA THR A 285 20.52 -9.43 33.46
C THR A 285 19.83 -9.35 34.81
N GLY A 286 18.62 -9.92 34.97
CA GLY A 286 17.77 -9.80 36.16
C GLY A 286 17.60 -11.08 36.98
N PHE A 287 18.48 -12.07 36.93
CA PHE A 287 18.49 -13.18 37.90
C PHE A 287 19.94 -13.69 38.08
N ARG A 288 20.67 -13.08 39.02
CA ARG A 288 21.70 -13.76 39.79
C ARG A 288 21.29 -13.64 41.27
N LEU A 289 20.83 -14.77 41.80
CA LEU A 289 20.86 -15.05 43.23
C LEU A 289 22.29 -15.20 43.68
#